data_ff14adf631ddbbc2df7c964ac53dbca1
#
_entry.id   ff14adf631ddbbc2df7c964ac53dbca1
#
_cell.length_a   1.000
_cell.length_b   1.000
_cell.length_c   1.000
_cell.angle_alpha   90.00
_cell.angle_beta   90.00
_cell.angle_gamma   90.00
#
_symmetry.space_group_name_H-M   'P 1'
#
loop_
_entity.id
_entity.type
_entity.pdbx_description
1 polymer ?
#
loop_
_entity_poly.entity_id
_entity_poly.type
_entity_poly.pdbx_seq_one_letter_code
_entity_poly.pdbx_strand_id
1 'polypeptide(L)'
;MNDRAVALLEQYEIEVLRARKGRGAILCDTQQGCLIFKEYTGREEQLRLQEQVLKHLEERGTVPAERLLATKEGALSVTDRDGVRYILKTWWEGRECNIRDREECMEAMRLLARLHGDLEFTPVFPETEETSAPVIELSLIHISEPTRLGMI
;
A
#
# COMPACT_ATOMS: atom_id res chain seq x y z
N MET A 1 -4.89 -3.96 18.52
CA MET A 1 -3.95 -4.97 18.05
C MET A 1 -3.25 -5.57 19.25
N ASN A 2 -3.24 -6.86 19.35
CA ASN A 2 -2.70 -7.58 20.49
C ASN A 2 -1.25 -8.05 20.22
N ASP A 3 -0.60 -8.57 21.26
CA ASP A 3 0.79 -9.05 21.15
C ASP A 3 0.96 -10.21 20.15
N ARG A 4 -0.14 -10.89 19.81
CA ARG A 4 -0.16 -11.93 18.78
C ARG A 4 0.11 -11.40 17.39
N ALA A 5 -0.37 -10.19 17.09
CA ALA A 5 -0.11 -9.56 15.80
C ALA A 5 1.37 -9.20 15.63
N VAL A 6 2.02 -8.83 16.72
CA VAL A 6 3.46 -8.53 16.69
C VAL A 6 4.28 -9.78 16.32
N ALA A 7 3.88 -10.97 16.80
CA ALA A 7 4.55 -12.22 16.47
C ALA A 7 4.47 -12.57 14.98
N LEU A 8 3.46 -12.09 14.28
CA LEU A 8 3.33 -12.30 12.83
C LEU A 8 4.39 -11.55 12.01
N LEU A 9 4.99 -10.50 12.57
CA LEU A 9 6.09 -9.76 11.93
C LEU A 9 7.34 -10.61 11.73
N GLU A 10 7.50 -11.69 12.51
CA GLU A 10 8.61 -12.64 12.34
C GLU A 10 8.57 -13.37 10.99
N GLN A 11 7.43 -13.40 10.34
CA GLN A 11 7.29 -13.99 9.01
C GLN A 11 7.90 -13.14 7.89
N TYR A 12 8.26 -11.90 8.20
CA TYR A 12 8.91 -10.98 7.27
C TYR A 12 10.42 -10.92 7.53
N GLU A 13 11.17 -10.69 6.47
CA GLU A 13 12.62 -10.51 6.55
C GLU A 13 12.97 -9.05 6.91
N ILE A 14 12.60 -8.67 8.12
CA ILE A 14 12.84 -7.33 8.65
C ILE A 14 13.40 -7.40 10.05
N GLU A 15 14.20 -6.41 10.41
CA GLU A 15 14.66 -6.17 11.77
C GLU A 15 13.89 -4.96 12.33
N VAL A 16 13.02 -5.22 13.30
CA VAL A 16 12.24 -4.16 13.95
C VAL A 16 13.09 -3.53 15.05
N LEU A 17 13.51 -2.30 14.83
CA LEU A 17 14.30 -1.54 15.80
C LEU A 17 13.41 -0.90 16.86
N ARG A 18 12.23 -0.46 16.46
CA ARG A 18 11.25 0.16 17.34
C ARG A 18 9.84 -0.06 16.78
N ALA A 19 8.91 -0.36 17.68
CA ALA A 19 7.49 -0.48 17.31
C ALA A 19 6.64 0.49 18.13
N ARG A 20 5.70 1.14 17.45
CA ARG A 20 4.73 2.05 18.04
C ARG A 20 3.33 1.59 17.68
N LYS A 21 2.49 1.36 18.66
CA LYS A 21 1.09 1.01 18.44
C LYS A 21 0.30 2.25 18.05
N GLY A 22 -0.41 2.17 16.93
CA GLY A 22 -1.37 3.16 16.47
C GLY A 22 -2.79 2.60 16.49
N ARG A 23 -3.73 3.35 15.98
CA ARG A 23 -5.13 2.93 15.91
C ARG A 23 -5.28 1.87 14.81
N GLY A 24 -5.39 0.60 15.20
CA GLY A 24 -5.53 -0.53 14.26
C GLY A 24 -4.29 -0.86 13.44
N ALA A 25 -3.14 -0.35 13.83
CA ALA A 25 -1.89 -0.55 13.11
C ALA A 25 -0.69 -0.50 14.05
N ILE A 26 0.43 -1.07 13.60
CA ILE A 26 1.73 -0.94 14.26
C ILE A 26 2.67 -0.25 13.29
N LEU A 27 3.28 0.84 13.73
CA LEU A 27 4.37 1.49 13.01
C LEU A 27 5.69 0.87 13.45
N CYS A 28 6.47 0.40 12.49
CA CYS A 28 7.73 -0.27 12.73
C CYS A 28 8.87 0.53 12.10
N ASP A 29 9.79 0.99 12.94
CA ASP A 29 11.06 1.52 12.45
C ASP A 29 11.99 0.31 12.22
N THR A 30 12.46 0.16 11.00
CA THR A 30 13.28 -0.97 10.58
C THR A 30 14.55 -0.50 9.88
N GLN A 31 15.47 -1.43 9.60
CA GLN A 31 16.66 -1.15 8.80
C GLN A 31 16.32 -0.66 7.38
N GLN A 32 15.11 -0.94 6.90
CA GLN A 32 14.63 -0.53 5.56
C GLN A 32 13.82 0.77 5.59
N GLY A 33 13.68 1.40 6.75
CA GLY A 33 12.87 2.58 6.97
C GLY A 33 11.62 2.31 7.79
N CYS A 34 10.68 3.23 7.79
CA CYS A 34 9.44 3.10 8.53
C CYS A 34 8.42 2.28 7.75
N LEU A 35 7.85 1.29 8.39
CA LEU A 35 6.83 0.41 7.83
C LEU A 35 5.56 0.47 8.69
N ILE A 36 4.43 0.19 8.08
CA ILE A 36 3.15 0.03 8.79
C ILE A 36 2.64 -1.40 8.63
N PHE A 37 2.32 -2.03 9.74
CA PHE A 37 1.66 -3.32 9.80
C PHE A 37 0.22 -3.10 10.22
N LYS A 38 -0.73 -3.43 9.33
CA LYS A 38 -2.14 -3.12 9.54
C LYS A 38 -3.06 -4.23 9.07
N GLU A 39 -4.25 -4.26 9.66
CA GLU A 39 -5.31 -5.16 9.22
C GLU A 39 -5.73 -4.85 7.77
N TYR A 40 -6.00 -5.90 7.03
CA TYR A 40 -6.47 -5.83 5.65
C TYR A 40 -7.78 -6.60 5.48
N THR A 41 -8.82 -5.90 5.08
CA THR A 41 -10.18 -6.45 4.93
C THR A 41 -10.59 -6.69 3.48
N GLY A 42 -9.74 -6.32 2.53
CA GLY A 42 -9.98 -6.53 1.10
C GLY A 42 -9.79 -7.97 0.65
N ARG A 43 -10.03 -8.21 -0.64
CA ARG A 43 -9.85 -9.51 -1.27
C ARG A 43 -8.39 -9.71 -1.69
N GLU A 44 -7.99 -10.98 -1.77
CA GLU A 44 -6.63 -11.34 -2.19
C GLU A 44 -6.31 -10.87 -3.61
N GLU A 45 -7.28 -10.94 -4.52
CA GLU A 45 -7.10 -10.47 -5.91
C GLU A 45 -6.83 -8.98 -5.99
N GLN A 46 -7.49 -8.20 -5.16
CA GLN A 46 -7.25 -6.75 -5.06
C GLN A 46 -5.85 -6.46 -4.52
N LEU A 47 -5.40 -7.23 -3.55
CA LEU A 47 -4.06 -7.08 -2.99
C LEU A 47 -2.97 -7.41 -4.03
N ARG A 48 -3.16 -8.46 -4.80
CA ARG A 48 -2.25 -8.83 -5.90
C ARG A 48 -2.21 -7.77 -7.00
N LEU A 49 -3.37 -7.23 -7.37
CA LEU A 49 -3.43 -6.14 -8.33
C LEU A 49 -2.72 -4.89 -7.81
N GLN A 50 -2.97 -4.54 -6.55
CA GLN A 50 -2.31 -3.41 -5.91
C GLN A 50 -0.78 -3.58 -5.93
N GLU A 51 -0.29 -4.76 -5.63
CA GLU A 51 1.15 -5.06 -5.67
C GLU A 51 1.73 -4.89 -7.07
N GLN A 52 1.04 -5.36 -8.10
CA GLN A 52 1.47 -5.19 -9.48
C GLN A 52 1.52 -3.71 -9.92
N VAL A 53 0.50 -2.94 -9.54
CA VAL A 53 0.45 -1.50 -9.82
C VAL A 53 1.60 -0.79 -9.14
N LEU A 54 1.83 -1.07 -7.86
CA LEU A 54 2.90 -0.42 -7.10
C LEU A 54 4.29 -0.78 -7.62
N LYS A 55 4.50 -2.03 -8.03
CA LYS A 55 5.73 -2.45 -8.70
C LYS A 55 5.94 -1.70 -10.01
N HIS A 56 4.90 -1.59 -10.82
CA HIS A 56 4.97 -0.86 -12.07
C HIS A 56 5.36 0.60 -11.86
N LEU A 57 4.75 1.26 -10.87
CA LEU A 57 5.09 2.64 -10.53
C LEU A 57 6.53 2.78 -10.03
N GLU A 58 7.01 1.83 -9.25
CA GLU A 58 8.40 1.80 -8.79
C GLU A 58 9.38 1.66 -9.97
N GLU A 59 9.09 0.77 -10.90
CA GLU A 59 9.91 0.58 -12.11
C GLU A 59 9.94 1.81 -13.00
N ARG A 60 8.83 2.53 -13.09
CA ARG A 60 8.78 3.81 -13.82
C ARG A 60 9.57 4.90 -13.13
N GLY A 61 9.58 4.92 -11.80
CA GLY A 61 10.39 5.82 -10.98
C GLY A 61 10.02 7.30 -11.02
N THR A 62 8.91 7.67 -11.63
CA THR A 62 8.48 9.06 -11.81
C THR A 62 7.57 9.55 -10.68
N VAL A 63 6.92 8.64 -9.99
CA VAL A 63 6.01 8.91 -8.89
C VAL A 63 6.45 8.14 -7.66
N PRO A 64 6.64 8.80 -6.49
CA PRO A 64 6.89 8.06 -5.26
C PRO A 64 5.66 7.22 -4.91
N ALA A 65 5.87 5.93 -4.72
CA ALA A 65 4.80 4.99 -4.42
C ALA A 65 5.14 4.17 -3.19
N GLU A 66 4.12 3.78 -2.44
CA GLU A 66 4.29 2.83 -1.35
C GLU A 66 4.65 1.45 -1.89
N ARG A 67 5.21 0.60 -1.05
CA ARG A 67 5.54 -0.78 -1.39
C ARG A 67 4.87 -1.72 -0.41
N LEU A 68 4.29 -2.78 -0.94
CA LEU A 68 3.88 -3.93 -0.15
C LEU A 68 5.09 -4.86 0.04
N LEU A 69 5.32 -5.27 1.28
CA LEU A 69 6.37 -6.24 1.58
C LEU A 69 5.78 -7.64 1.59
N ALA A 70 6.48 -8.55 0.94
CA ALA A 70 6.16 -9.97 0.97
C ALA A 70 6.81 -10.64 2.19
N THR A 71 6.19 -11.70 2.68
CA THR A 71 6.79 -12.58 3.71
C THR A 71 8.01 -13.31 3.14
N LYS A 72 8.77 -13.99 4.00
CA LYS A 72 9.88 -14.86 3.60
C LYS A 72 9.47 -15.94 2.60
N GLU A 73 8.20 -16.34 2.62
CA GLU A 73 7.60 -17.31 1.70
C GLU A 73 6.97 -16.68 0.46
N GLY A 74 7.02 -15.36 0.33
CA GLY A 74 6.47 -14.63 -0.81
C GLY A 74 4.99 -14.26 -0.71
N ALA A 75 4.35 -14.45 0.45
CA ALA A 75 2.96 -14.04 0.65
C ALA A 75 2.83 -12.53 0.87
N LEU A 76 1.76 -11.93 0.36
CA LEU A 76 1.48 -10.49 0.52
C LEU A 76 0.73 -10.18 1.82
N SER A 77 0.17 -11.17 2.46
CA SER A 77 -0.54 -11.03 3.73
C SER A 77 -0.24 -12.16 4.68
N VAL A 78 -0.46 -11.92 5.96
CA VAL A 78 -0.39 -12.94 7.01
C VAL A 78 -1.72 -12.97 7.74
N THR A 79 -2.10 -14.16 8.21
CA THR A 79 -3.38 -14.36 8.89
C THR A 79 -3.12 -14.85 10.31
N ASP A 80 -3.79 -14.28 11.29
CA ASP A 80 -3.73 -14.75 12.66
C ASP A 80 -4.66 -15.96 12.89
N ARG A 81 -4.68 -16.45 14.14
CA ARG A 81 -5.50 -17.61 14.52
C ARG A 81 -7.00 -17.36 14.41
N ASP A 82 -7.42 -16.10 14.50
CA ASP A 82 -8.83 -15.70 14.45
C ASP A 82 -9.29 -15.40 13.00
N GLY A 83 -8.40 -15.60 12.02
CA GLY A 83 -8.69 -15.35 10.61
C GLY A 83 -8.52 -13.90 10.17
N VAL A 84 -8.00 -13.05 11.04
CA VAL A 84 -7.74 -11.63 10.71
C VAL A 84 -6.47 -11.55 9.87
N ARG A 85 -6.56 -10.86 8.74
CA ARG A 85 -5.44 -10.69 7.81
C ARG A 85 -4.75 -9.35 8.04
N TYR A 86 -3.43 -9.36 7.89
CA TYR A 86 -2.58 -8.19 8.02
C TYR A 86 -1.65 -8.07 6.83
N ILE A 87 -1.31 -6.84 6.48
CA ILE A 87 -0.31 -6.52 5.47
C ILE A 87 0.77 -5.63 6.07
N LEU A 88 1.96 -5.72 5.49
CA LEU A 88 3.09 -4.86 5.82
C LEU A 88 3.44 -4.02 4.60
N LYS A 89 3.50 -2.72 4.77
CA LYS A 89 3.85 -1.80 3.69
C LYS A 89 4.69 -0.63 4.19
N THR A 90 5.28 0.10 3.27
CA THR A 90 6.03 1.31 3.60
C THR A 90 5.12 2.37 4.18
N TRP A 91 5.66 3.19 5.06
CA TRP A 91 4.98 4.31 5.68
C TRP A 91 5.81 5.57 5.55
N TRP A 92 5.17 6.65 5.20
CA TRP A 92 5.78 7.98 5.19
C TRP A 92 5.11 8.87 6.22
N GLU A 93 5.93 9.59 6.98
CA GLU A 93 5.45 10.68 7.80
C GLU A 93 5.29 11.92 6.91
N GLY A 94 4.16 12.56 7.03
CA GLY A 94 3.84 13.74 6.25
C GLY A 94 2.51 14.34 6.67
N ARG A 95 2.12 15.36 5.97
CA ARG A 95 0.83 16.02 6.15
C ARG A 95 0.04 15.99 4.85
N GLU A 96 -1.24 16.20 4.94
CA GLU A 96 -2.09 16.39 3.78
C GLU A 96 -1.75 17.69 3.04
N CYS A 97 -2.02 17.70 1.74
CA CYS A 97 -1.87 18.89 0.90
C CYS A 97 -2.74 20.03 1.45
N ASN A 98 -2.14 21.20 1.59
CA ASN A 98 -2.88 22.41 1.96
C ASN A 98 -3.59 22.96 0.72
N ILE A 99 -4.90 22.77 0.66
CA ILE A 99 -5.71 23.23 -0.49
C ILE A 99 -5.75 24.74 -0.67
N ARG A 100 -5.35 25.51 0.33
CA ARG A 100 -5.25 26.97 0.26
C ARG A 100 -3.91 27.45 -0.28
N ASP A 101 -2.94 26.57 -0.35
CA ASP A 101 -1.65 26.84 -0.96
C ASP A 101 -1.68 26.44 -2.44
N ARG A 102 -1.60 27.45 -3.30
CA ARG A 102 -1.66 27.23 -4.74
C ARG A 102 -0.52 26.36 -5.26
N GLU A 103 0.68 26.55 -4.77
CA GLU A 103 1.84 25.79 -5.23
C GLU A 103 1.74 24.31 -4.83
N GLU A 104 1.28 24.02 -3.61
CA GLU A 104 1.03 22.65 -3.16
C GLU A 104 -0.05 21.98 -4.03
N CYS A 105 -1.14 22.68 -4.33
CA CYS A 105 -2.17 22.19 -5.23
C CYS A 105 -1.62 21.89 -6.62
N MET A 106 -0.81 22.78 -7.17
CA MET A 106 -0.19 22.57 -8.48
C MET A 106 0.74 21.35 -8.49
N GLU A 107 1.54 21.17 -7.45
CA GLU A 107 2.40 19.99 -7.31
C GLU A 107 1.58 18.70 -7.19
N ALA A 108 0.50 18.72 -6.42
CA ALA A 108 -0.41 17.58 -6.30
C ALA A 108 -1.04 17.22 -7.65
N MET A 109 -1.45 18.22 -8.43
CA MET A 109 -2.02 18.01 -9.77
C MET A 109 -0.97 17.45 -10.76
N ARG A 110 0.27 17.94 -10.69
CA ARG A 110 1.36 17.39 -11.51
C ARG A 110 1.66 15.95 -11.15
N LEU A 111 1.70 15.63 -9.86
CA LEU A 111 1.90 14.27 -9.38
C LEU A 111 0.79 13.34 -9.87
N LEU A 112 -0.47 13.79 -9.79
CA LEU A 112 -1.62 13.04 -10.28
C LEU A 112 -1.54 12.80 -11.80
N ALA A 113 -1.13 13.79 -12.56
CA ALA A 113 -0.97 13.67 -14.01
C ALA A 113 0.13 12.64 -14.37
N ARG A 114 1.25 12.65 -13.65
CA ARG A 114 2.32 11.64 -13.82
C ARG A 114 1.81 10.25 -13.47
N LEU A 115 1.08 10.12 -12.37
CA LEU A 115 0.48 8.85 -11.95
C LEU A 115 -0.43 8.29 -13.04
N HIS A 116 -1.32 9.10 -13.60
CA HIS A 116 -2.22 8.67 -14.65
C HIS A 116 -1.45 8.23 -15.91
N GLY A 117 -0.40 8.94 -16.29
CA GLY A 117 0.45 8.54 -17.41
C GLY A 117 1.19 7.22 -17.18
N ASP A 118 1.60 6.95 -15.95
CA ASP A 118 2.35 5.75 -15.60
C ASP A 118 1.47 4.52 -15.39
N LEU A 119 0.16 4.68 -15.26
CA LEU A 119 -0.77 3.56 -15.03
C LEU A 119 -1.21 2.84 -16.31
N GLU A 120 -0.63 3.15 -17.45
CA GLU A 120 -0.88 2.43 -18.70
C GLU A 120 -0.10 1.10 -18.72
N PHE A 121 -0.71 0.03 -18.21
CA PHE A 121 -0.14 -1.31 -18.26
C PHE A 121 -1.26 -2.37 -18.17
N THR A 122 -0.94 -3.59 -18.56
CA THR A 122 -1.85 -4.72 -18.48
C THR A 122 -1.50 -5.58 -17.28
N PRO A 123 -2.33 -5.63 -16.23
CA PRO A 123 -2.08 -6.49 -15.09
C PRO A 123 -2.20 -7.96 -15.44
N VAL A 124 -1.43 -8.80 -14.74
CA VAL A 124 -1.49 -10.25 -14.88
C VAL A 124 -2.27 -10.82 -13.71
N PHE A 125 -3.32 -11.59 -14.03
CA PHE A 125 -4.10 -12.31 -13.03
C PHE A 125 -3.87 -13.81 -13.16
N PRO A 126 -3.85 -14.56 -12.04
CA PRO A 126 -3.96 -15.99 -12.14
C PRO A 126 -5.29 -16.34 -12.81
N GLU A 127 -5.32 -17.41 -13.62
CA GLU A 127 -6.48 -17.84 -14.39
C GLU A 127 -7.71 -18.09 -13.52
N THR A 128 -8.48 -17.07 -13.27
CA THR A 128 -9.83 -17.15 -12.76
C THR A 128 -10.73 -16.46 -13.77
N GLU A 129 -11.71 -17.17 -14.25
CA GLU A 129 -12.60 -16.75 -15.34
C GLU A 129 -13.38 -15.46 -15.07
N GLU A 130 -13.27 -14.88 -13.90
CA GLU A 130 -14.03 -13.71 -13.45
C GLU A 130 -13.20 -12.50 -13.10
N THR A 131 -11.95 -12.44 -13.49
CA THR A 131 -11.14 -11.24 -13.32
C THR A 131 -11.63 -10.16 -14.26
N SER A 132 -12.51 -9.38 -13.76
CA SER A 132 -13.22 -8.41 -14.54
C SER A 132 -12.62 -7.00 -14.41
N ALA A 133 -12.87 -6.18 -15.40
CA ALA A 133 -12.61 -4.76 -15.37
C ALA A 133 -13.04 -4.05 -14.06
N PRO A 134 -14.15 -4.42 -13.40
CA PRO A 134 -14.53 -3.81 -12.11
C PRO A 134 -13.48 -3.91 -11.01
N VAL A 135 -12.72 -4.99 -10.94
CA VAL A 135 -11.64 -5.15 -9.95
C VAL A 135 -10.50 -4.17 -10.21
N ILE A 136 -10.16 -3.99 -11.48
CA ILE A 136 -9.13 -3.05 -11.94
C ILE A 136 -9.56 -1.62 -11.62
N GLU A 137 -10.78 -1.23 -11.94
CA GLU A 137 -11.31 0.10 -11.66
C GLU A 137 -11.30 0.43 -10.18
N LEU A 138 -11.74 -0.49 -9.32
CA LEU A 138 -11.73 -0.31 -7.87
C LEU A 138 -10.32 -0.09 -7.32
N SER A 139 -9.34 -0.80 -7.83
CA SER A 139 -7.95 -0.65 -7.41
C SER A 139 -7.37 0.68 -7.85
N LEU A 140 -7.68 1.15 -9.04
CA LEU A 140 -7.29 2.47 -9.53
C LEU A 140 -7.91 3.60 -8.71
N ILE A 141 -9.17 3.47 -8.32
CA ILE A 141 -9.83 4.43 -7.44
C ILE A 141 -9.13 4.48 -6.09
N HIS A 142 -8.76 3.36 -5.51
CA HIS A 142 -8.03 3.30 -4.24
C HIS A 142 -6.67 3.99 -4.33
N ILE A 143 -5.94 3.80 -5.40
CA ILE A 143 -4.62 4.42 -5.60
C ILE A 143 -4.73 5.94 -5.73
N SER A 144 -5.76 6.44 -6.38
CA SER A 144 -6.00 7.87 -6.55
C SER A 144 -6.66 8.55 -5.34
N GLU A 145 -7.27 7.79 -4.46
CA GLU A 145 -8.01 8.30 -3.31
C GLU A 145 -7.19 9.23 -2.40
N PRO A 146 -5.96 8.95 -2.02
CA PRO A 146 -5.16 9.86 -1.20
C PRO A 146 -5.01 11.25 -1.81
N THR A 147 -4.85 11.33 -3.12
CA THR A 147 -4.76 12.60 -3.85
C THR A 147 -6.09 13.35 -3.84
N ARG A 148 -7.19 12.64 -4.03
CA ARG A 148 -8.54 13.20 -3.96
C ARG A 148 -8.83 13.78 -2.58
N LEU A 149 -8.50 13.08 -1.52
CA LEU A 149 -8.68 13.54 -0.15
C LEU A 149 -7.83 14.77 0.16
N GLY A 150 -6.62 14.83 -0.36
CA GLY A 150 -5.75 15.99 -0.22
C GLY A 150 -6.26 17.23 -0.93
N MET A 151 -7.18 17.10 -1.86
CA MET A 151 -7.76 18.20 -2.63
C MET A 151 -9.07 18.74 -2.03
N ILE A 152 -9.66 18.04 -1.13
CA ILE A 152 -10.90 18.43 -0.47
C ILE A 152 -10.60 19.23 0.79
#